data_dc55fe759fbe8c9d1a42f3bc433bac10
#
_entry.id   dc55fe759fbe8c9d1a42f3bc433bac10
#
_cell.length_a   1.000
_cell.length_b   1.000
_cell.length_c   1.000
_cell.angle_alpha   90.00
_cell.angle_beta   90.00
_cell.angle_gamma   90.00
#
_symmetry.space_group_name_H-M   'P 1'
#
loop_
_entity.id
_entity.type
_entity.pdbx_description
1 polymer ?
#
loop_
_entity_poly.entity_id
_entity_poly.type
_entity_poly.pdbx_seq_one_letter_code
_entity_poly.pdbx_strand_id
1 'polypeptide(L)'
;GGAVASDGISEKVINLEIAYKLNYILRAYGLNTVMTRTDDESIHDSNAKTLREQKVSDIHKRMSIMESDENNIFVSIHQNKFSNSSLWGTQVFYSPNTTDSAVLANCIQNSVCSLLQNDNKRVIKKSGSNIYLLYYAKRTAVLVECGFVSNPQENKLLENSDYQRRMAFSIAFGIMEYINTKDV
;
A
#
# COMPACT_ATOMS: atom_id res chain seq x y z
N GLY A 1 10.00 5.84 10.72
CA GLY A 1 10.39 4.47 10.93
C GLY A 1 9.33 3.54 10.37
N GLY A 2 9.65 2.39 9.97
CA GLY A 2 8.86 1.25 9.56
C GLY A 2 9.52 0.00 10.10
N ALA A 3 9.06 -1.19 9.71
CA ALA A 3 9.74 -2.43 10.02
C ALA A 3 11.16 -2.41 9.39
N VAL A 4 12.10 -3.05 10.06
CA VAL A 4 13.45 -3.26 9.54
C VAL A 4 13.61 -4.75 9.32
N ALA A 5 14.04 -5.14 8.13
CA ALA A 5 14.35 -6.53 7.80
C ALA A 5 15.57 -7.02 8.59
N SER A 6 15.82 -8.33 8.59
CA SER A 6 16.93 -8.94 9.33
C SER A 6 18.32 -8.52 8.82
N ASP A 7 18.42 -8.08 7.58
CA ASP A 7 19.61 -7.55 6.91
C ASP A 7 19.80 -6.03 7.03
N GLY A 8 18.87 -5.35 7.73
CA GLY A 8 18.93 -3.91 8.00
C GLY A 8 18.22 -3.03 6.97
N ILE A 9 17.68 -3.58 5.88
CA ILE A 9 16.90 -2.78 4.92
C ILE A 9 15.56 -2.37 5.53
N SER A 10 15.24 -1.10 5.42
CA SER A 10 14.02 -0.54 6.00
C SER A 10 12.84 -0.72 5.06
N GLU A 11 11.70 -1.16 5.59
CA GLU A 11 10.40 -1.21 4.94
C GLU A 11 10.10 0.06 4.11
N LYS A 12 10.44 1.24 4.64
CA LYS A 12 10.17 2.53 3.99
C LYS A 12 10.83 2.69 2.62
N VAL A 13 11.98 2.06 2.40
CA VAL A 13 12.71 2.08 1.12
C VAL A 13 11.97 1.20 0.11
N ILE A 14 11.64 -0.03 0.50
CA ILE A 14 10.89 -0.96 -0.36
C ILE A 14 9.52 -0.36 -0.74
N ASN A 15 8.81 0.23 0.23
CA ASN A 15 7.52 0.88 -0.01
C ASN A 15 7.62 1.99 -1.04
N LEU A 16 8.64 2.85 -0.95
CA LEU A 16 8.86 3.96 -1.87
C LEU A 16 9.18 3.46 -3.29
N GLU A 17 10.05 2.46 -3.41
CA GLU A 17 10.42 1.87 -4.69
C GLU A 17 9.22 1.23 -5.42
N ILE A 18 8.38 0.50 -4.70
CA ILE A 18 7.15 -0.08 -5.28
C ILE A 18 6.18 1.04 -5.66
N ALA A 19 6.01 2.05 -4.78
CA ALA A 19 5.11 3.17 -5.04
C ALA A 19 5.54 4.00 -6.26
N TYR A 20 6.85 4.23 -6.48
CA TYR A 20 7.35 4.89 -7.69
C TYR A 20 7.02 4.11 -8.97
N LYS A 21 7.25 2.80 -8.94
CA LYS A 21 6.95 1.93 -10.08
C LYS A 21 5.45 1.90 -10.38
N LEU A 22 4.63 1.84 -9.32
CA LEU A 22 3.18 1.90 -9.42
C LEU A 22 2.71 3.25 -10.00
N ASN A 23 3.22 4.35 -9.47
CA ASN A 23 2.94 5.70 -9.96
C ASN A 23 3.26 5.84 -11.46
N TYR A 24 4.43 5.36 -11.88
CA TYR A 24 4.83 5.38 -13.28
C TYR A 24 3.85 4.63 -14.17
N ILE A 25 3.46 3.41 -13.77
CA ILE A 25 2.53 2.58 -14.53
C ILE A 25 1.15 3.25 -14.63
N LEU A 26 0.58 3.69 -13.51
CA LEU A 26 -0.74 4.33 -13.50
C LEU A 26 -0.79 5.60 -14.36
N ARG A 27 0.27 6.42 -14.32
CA ARG A 27 0.38 7.62 -15.18
C ARG A 27 0.49 7.26 -16.66
N ALA A 28 1.20 6.19 -17.00
CA ALA A 28 1.28 5.70 -18.38
C ALA A 28 -0.09 5.24 -18.91
N TYR A 29 -0.98 4.79 -18.04
CA TYR A 29 -2.39 4.47 -18.35
C TYR A 29 -3.32 5.70 -18.31
N GLY A 30 -2.78 6.91 -18.14
CA GLY A 30 -3.56 8.17 -18.17
C GLY A 30 -4.21 8.55 -16.85
N LEU A 31 -3.92 7.88 -15.74
CA LEU A 31 -4.47 8.23 -14.44
C LEU A 31 -3.69 9.39 -13.79
N ASN A 32 -4.42 10.32 -13.20
CA ASN A 32 -3.82 11.33 -12.33
C ASN A 32 -3.44 10.69 -10.99
N THR A 33 -2.17 10.84 -10.62
CA THR A 33 -1.65 10.24 -9.40
C THR A 33 -0.90 11.27 -8.56
N VAL A 34 -1.08 11.19 -7.25
CA VAL A 34 -0.36 11.98 -6.24
C VAL A 34 0.36 11.04 -5.30
N MET A 35 1.68 11.14 -5.22
CA MET A 35 2.47 10.46 -4.21
C MET A 35 2.52 11.31 -2.94
N THR A 36 2.21 10.72 -1.79
CA THR A 36 2.27 11.45 -0.51
C THR A 36 3.70 11.79 -0.07
N ARG A 37 4.70 11.07 -0.57
CA ARG A 37 6.13 11.41 -0.45
C ARG A 37 6.89 10.93 -1.67
N THR A 38 7.98 11.60 -1.99
CA THR A 38 8.88 11.28 -3.11
C THR A 38 10.32 11.01 -2.67
N ASP A 39 10.58 11.04 -1.39
CA ASP A 39 11.90 10.83 -0.77
C ASP A 39 11.76 10.16 0.59
N ASP A 40 12.84 10.11 1.37
CA ASP A 40 12.85 9.50 2.70
C ASP A 40 12.34 10.46 3.79
N GLU A 41 11.68 11.54 3.42
CA GLU A 41 11.14 12.51 4.36
C GLU A 41 9.65 12.25 4.65
N SER A 42 9.26 12.58 5.87
CA SER A 42 7.87 12.60 6.31
C SER A 42 7.25 13.95 5.92
N ILE A 43 5.96 13.94 5.57
CA ILE A 43 5.24 15.15 5.18
C ILE A 43 4.67 15.96 6.35
N HIS A 44 5.14 15.71 7.58
CA HIS A 44 4.68 16.43 8.77
C HIS A 44 4.97 17.95 8.71
N ASP A 45 4.28 18.71 9.52
CA ASP A 45 4.51 20.14 9.61
C ASP A 45 5.86 20.46 10.26
N SER A 46 6.53 21.50 9.79
CA SER A 46 7.86 21.93 10.28
C SER A 46 7.85 22.36 11.75
N ASN A 47 6.68 22.71 12.31
CA ASN A 47 6.50 23.06 13.72
C ASN A 47 6.31 21.85 14.66
N ALA A 48 6.13 20.64 14.11
CA ALA A 48 6.03 19.39 14.89
C ALA A 48 7.41 19.00 15.42
N LYS A 49 7.63 19.17 16.73
CA LYS A 49 8.94 19.04 17.38
C LYS A 49 9.21 17.62 17.90
N THR A 50 8.19 16.94 18.37
CA THR A 50 8.33 15.59 18.90
C THR A 50 7.99 14.53 17.85
N LEU A 51 8.57 13.35 17.97
CA LEU A 51 8.25 12.22 17.08
C LEU A 51 6.74 11.89 17.06
N ARG A 52 6.06 12.10 18.18
CA ARG A 52 4.62 11.88 18.26
C ARG A 52 3.86 12.93 17.44
N GLU A 53 4.21 14.20 17.59
CA GLU A 53 3.62 15.32 16.82
C GLU A 53 3.86 15.12 15.33
N GLN A 54 5.09 14.76 14.95
CA GLN A 54 5.46 14.47 13.56
C GLN A 54 4.60 13.36 12.96
N LYS A 55 4.43 12.23 13.68
CA LYS A 55 3.58 11.13 13.23
C LYS A 55 2.11 11.53 13.10
N VAL A 56 1.58 12.29 14.06
CA VAL A 56 0.18 12.76 14.02
C VAL A 56 -0.01 13.72 12.86
N SER A 57 0.87 14.69 12.68
CA SER A 57 0.83 15.65 11.57
C SER A 57 0.94 14.95 10.21
N ASP A 58 1.87 14.00 10.05
CA ASP A 58 2.02 13.22 8.81
C ASP A 58 0.73 12.46 8.46
N ILE A 59 0.13 11.77 9.44
CA ILE A 59 -1.13 11.03 9.23
C ILE A 59 -2.27 11.98 8.84
N HIS A 60 -2.38 13.14 9.49
CA HIS A 60 -3.42 14.13 9.16
C HIS A 60 -3.23 14.72 7.75
N LYS A 61 -1.99 14.99 7.34
CA LYS A 61 -1.71 15.45 5.97
C LYS A 61 -2.07 14.39 4.93
N ARG A 62 -1.74 13.13 5.17
CA ARG A 62 -2.15 12.03 4.27
C ARG A 62 -3.66 11.92 4.19
N MET A 63 -4.35 12.06 5.32
CA MET A 63 -5.82 12.08 5.35
C MET A 63 -6.36 13.25 4.53
N SER A 64 -5.81 14.46 4.70
CA SER A 64 -6.21 15.64 3.94
C SER A 64 -6.01 15.46 2.42
N ILE A 65 -4.89 14.88 1.99
CA ILE A 65 -4.64 14.56 0.57
C ILE A 65 -5.67 13.54 0.07
N MET A 66 -5.92 12.48 0.82
CA MET A 66 -6.91 11.45 0.45
C MET A 66 -8.31 12.04 0.30
N GLU A 67 -8.72 12.93 1.21
CA GLU A 67 -10.07 13.51 1.27
C GLU A 67 -10.25 14.75 0.38
N SER A 68 -9.21 15.21 -0.31
CA SER A 68 -9.24 16.47 -1.09
C SER A 68 -10.18 16.43 -2.30
N ASP A 69 -10.52 15.25 -2.80
CA ASP A 69 -11.48 15.04 -3.88
C ASP A 69 -12.33 13.81 -3.59
N GLU A 70 -13.62 13.85 -3.98
CA GLU A 70 -14.55 12.75 -3.73
C GLU A 70 -14.25 11.49 -4.54
N ASN A 71 -13.57 11.63 -5.68
CA ASN A 71 -13.20 10.54 -6.57
C ASN A 71 -11.83 9.93 -6.24
N ASN A 72 -11.14 10.43 -5.23
CA ASN A 72 -9.83 9.90 -4.87
C ASN A 72 -9.91 8.45 -4.41
N ILE A 73 -8.96 7.66 -4.93
CA ILE A 73 -8.66 6.31 -4.47
C ILE A 73 -7.35 6.36 -3.71
N PHE A 74 -7.35 5.89 -2.49
CA PHE A 74 -6.15 5.84 -1.65
C PHE A 74 -5.57 4.42 -1.61
N VAL A 75 -4.30 4.29 -2.01
CA VAL A 75 -3.55 3.02 -1.98
C VAL A 75 -2.28 3.22 -1.16
N SER A 76 -2.20 2.57 -0.02
CA SER A 76 -1.01 2.58 0.84
C SER A 76 -0.18 1.33 0.59
N ILE A 77 1.13 1.49 0.36
CA ILE A 77 2.07 0.39 0.12
C ILE A 77 2.89 0.15 1.39
N HIS A 78 2.86 -1.07 1.87
CA HIS A 78 3.52 -1.52 3.09
C HIS A 78 4.17 -2.88 2.94
N GLN A 79 5.01 -3.24 3.93
CA GLN A 79 5.57 -4.57 4.11
C GLN A 79 5.24 -5.06 5.51
N ASN A 80 4.70 -6.27 5.59
CA ASN A 80 4.33 -6.88 6.85
C ASN A 80 5.57 -7.39 7.62
N LYS A 81 5.47 -7.40 8.94
CA LYS A 81 6.45 -8.03 9.82
C LYS A 81 5.75 -8.80 10.94
N PHE A 82 6.13 -10.05 11.13
CA PHE A 82 5.55 -10.89 12.17
C PHE A 82 6.62 -11.75 12.83
N SER A 83 6.39 -12.20 14.07
CA SER A 83 7.32 -13.07 14.80
C SER A 83 7.53 -14.43 14.13
N ASN A 84 6.51 -14.97 13.47
CA ASN A 84 6.62 -16.21 12.70
C ASN A 84 7.18 -15.90 11.30
N SER A 85 8.44 -16.24 11.05
CA SER A 85 9.14 -16.02 9.79
C SER A 85 8.70 -16.93 8.64
N SER A 86 7.84 -17.92 8.88
CA SER A 86 7.27 -18.75 7.81
C SER A 86 6.08 -18.11 7.11
N LEU A 87 5.52 -17.03 7.65
CA LEU A 87 4.42 -16.30 7.01
C LEU A 87 4.94 -15.57 5.77
N TRP A 88 4.14 -15.63 4.70
CA TRP A 88 4.45 -15.00 3.42
C TRP A 88 3.19 -14.61 2.66
N GLY A 89 3.35 -13.87 1.57
CA GLY A 89 2.31 -13.52 0.62
C GLY A 89 1.60 -12.21 0.91
N THR A 90 1.26 -11.52 -0.16
CA THR A 90 0.52 -10.26 -0.14
C THR A 90 -0.83 -10.41 0.54
N GLN A 91 -1.20 -9.42 1.34
CA GLN A 91 -2.54 -9.30 1.92
C GLN A 91 -3.04 -7.86 1.83
N VAL A 92 -4.22 -7.66 1.25
CA VAL A 92 -4.81 -6.33 1.11
C VAL A 92 -5.82 -6.08 2.23
N PHE A 93 -5.62 -4.98 2.95
CA PHE A 93 -6.57 -4.45 3.94
C PHE A 93 -7.41 -3.35 3.31
N TYR A 94 -8.69 -3.26 3.71
CA TYR A 94 -9.61 -2.27 3.16
C TYR A 94 -10.34 -1.48 4.24
N SER A 95 -10.70 -0.24 3.90
CA SER A 95 -11.52 0.61 4.76
C SER A 95 -12.90 0.00 5.01
N PRO A 96 -13.38 0.00 6.27
CA PRO A 96 -14.73 -0.49 6.60
C PRO A 96 -15.87 0.42 6.12
N ASN A 97 -15.55 1.64 5.65
CA ASN A 97 -16.50 2.72 5.52
C ASN A 97 -17.17 2.81 4.13
N THR A 98 -16.58 2.17 3.13
CA THR A 98 -17.13 2.10 1.77
C THR A 98 -17.12 0.68 1.24
N THR A 99 -18.15 0.27 0.52
CA THR A 99 -18.21 -1.02 -0.17
C THR A 99 -17.14 -1.11 -1.25
N ASP A 100 -16.85 0.00 -1.91
CA ASP A 100 -15.84 0.15 -2.96
C ASP A 100 -14.44 -0.21 -2.51
N SER A 101 -14.11 0.05 -1.25
CA SER A 101 -12.82 -0.35 -0.68
C SER A 101 -12.62 -1.87 -0.68
N ALA A 102 -13.69 -2.63 -0.41
CA ALA A 102 -13.63 -4.09 -0.46
C ALA A 102 -13.53 -4.61 -1.91
N VAL A 103 -14.21 -3.96 -2.86
CA VAL A 103 -14.13 -4.30 -4.29
C VAL A 103 -12.71 -4.06 -4.81
N LEU A 104 -12.15 -2.86 -4.57
CA LEU A 104 -10.77 -2.52 -4.93
C LEU A 104 -9.76 -3.50 -4.31
N ALA A 105 -9.93 -3.83 -3.03
CA ALA A 105 -9.06 -4.78 -2.34
C ALA A 105 -9.10 -6.17 -2.99
N ASN A 106 -10.28 -6.65 -3.38
CA ASN A 106 -10.43 -7.92 -4.09
C ASN A 106 -9.75 -7.90 -5.46
N CYS A 107 -9.95 -6.86 -6.25
CA CYS A 107 -9.29 -6.72 -7.56
C CYS A 107 -7.76 -6.77 -7.40
N ILE A 108 -7.20 -6.01 -6.47
CA ILE A 108 -5.75 -6.01 -6.22
C ILE A 108 -5.27 -7.38 -5.70
N GLN A 109 -5.94 -7.96 -4.71
CA GLN A 109 -5.56 -9.27 -4.14
C GLN A 109 -5.55 -10.35 -5.22
N ASN A 110 -6.62 -10.44 -6.01
CA ASN A 110 -6.75 -11.44 -7.07
C ASN A 110 -5.71 -11.23 -8.17
N SER A 111 -5.46 -9.99 -8.56
CA SER A 111 -4.43 -9.67 -9.55
C SER A 111 -3.04 -10.08 -9.07
N VAL A 112 -2.66 -9.76 -7.84
CA VAL A 112 -1.37 -10.18 -7.29
C VAL A 112 -1.27 -11.70 -7.20
N CYS A 113 -2.31 -12.38 -6.74
CA CYS A 113 -2.32 -13.85 -6.68
C CYS A 113 -2.19 -14.47 -8.06
N SER A 114 -2.91 -13.98 -9.07
CA SER A 114 -2.90 -14.58 -10.41
C SER A 114 -1.63 -14.28 -11.23
N LEU A 115 -1.06 -13.08 -11.08
CA LEU A 115 0.06 -12.62 -11.92
C LEU A 115 1.44 -12.83 -11.29
N LEU A 116 1.52 -12.92 -9.95
CA LEU A 116 2.80 -12.92 -9.24
C LEU A 116 2.93 -14.00 -8.17
N GLN A 117 1.86 -14.32 -7.43
CA GLN A 117 1.90 -15.17 -6.25
C GLN A 117 0.82 -16.26 -6.31
N ASN A 118 0.90 -17.16 -7.27
CA ASN A 118 -0.16 -18.17 -7.57
C ASN A 118 -0.49 -19.11 -6.39
N ASP A 119 0.47 -19.30 -5.49
CA ASP A 119 0.28 -20.13 -4.28
C ASP A 119 -0.22 -19.33 -3.07
N ASN A 120 -0.37 -18.02 -3.20
CA ASN A 120 -0.89 -17.17 -2.14
C ASN A 120 -2.40 -17.41 -1.96
N LYS A 121 -2.79 -17.91 -0.79
CA LYS A 121 -4.19 -18.20 -0.41
C LYS A 121 -4.76 -17.16 0.56
N ARG A 122 -4.08 -16.03 0.76
CA ARG A 122 -4.58 -14.95 1.61
C ARG A 122 -5.76 -14.27 0.95
N VAL A 123 -6.71 -13.88 1.79
CA VAL A 123 -7.90 -13.12 1.38
C VAL A 123 -7.80 -11.70 1.90
N ILE A 124 -8.56 -10.80 1.30
CA ILE A 124 -8.68 -9.43 1.78
C ILE A 124 -9.12 -9.37 3.23
N LYS A 125 -8.76 -8.30 3.93
CA LYS A 125 -9.09 -8.15 5.34
C LYS A 125 -9.63 -6.75 5.64
N LYS A 126 -10.75 -6.71 6.34
CA LYS A 126 -11.30 -5.46 6.88
C LYS A 126 -10.34 -4.86 7.90
N SER A 127 -10.00 -3.57 7.77
CA SER A 127 -9.10 -2.92 8.73
C SER A 127 -9.79 -2.66 10.06
N GLY A 128 -9.01 -2.76 11.14
CA GLY A 128 -9.40 -2.29 12.46
C GLY A 128 -8.95 -0.85 12.73
N SER A 129 -9.22 -0.36 13.93
CA SER A 129 -8.85 1.00 14.38
C SER A 129 -7.33 1.25 14.46
N ASN A 130 -6.54 0.20 14.42
CA ASN A 130 -5.07 0.28 14.42
C ASN A 130 -4.50 0.83 13.10
N ILE A 131 -5.25 0.81 12.00
CA ILE A 131 -4.87 1.43 10.73
C ILE A 131 -5.68 2.72 10.54
N TYR A 132 -5.22 3.81 11.17
CA TYR A 132 -5.94 5.07 11.28
C TYR A 132 -6.50 5.56 9.93
N LEU A 133 -5.67 5.61 8.87
CA LEU A 133 -6.08 6.13 7.57
C LEU A 133 -7.24 5.31 6.97
N LEU A 134 -7.21 3.99 7.06
CA LEU A 134 -8.31 3.17 6.55
C LEU A 134 -9.55 3.24 7.44
N TYR A 135 -9.35 3.29 8.77
CA TYR A 135 -10.45 3.28 9.71
C TYR A 135 -11.32 4.54 9.63
N TYR A 136 -10.70 5.70 9.34
CA TYR A 136 -11.40 6.98 9.22
C TYR A 136 -11.60 7.47 7.78
N ALA A 137 -11.13 6.73 6.77
CA ALA A 137 -11.30 7.09 5.37
C ALA A 137 -12.77 7.26 5.00
N LYS A 138 -13.11 8.33 4.30
CA LYS A 138 -14.41 8.54 3.66
C LYS A 138 -14.35 8.24 2.15
N ARG A 139 -13.18 7.92 1.64
CA ARG A 139 -12.89 7.58 0.25
C ARG A 139 -12.61 6.10 0.12
N THR A 140 -12.60 5.59 -1.10
CA THR A 140 -12.14 4.24 -1.40
C THR A 140 -10.68 4.11 -0.99
N ALA A 141 -10.38 3.27 -0.01
CA ALA A 141 -9.06 3.21 0.61
C ALA A 141 -8.63 1.77 0.94
N VAL A 142 -7.41 1.44 0.54
CA VAL A 142 -6.77 0.14 0.80
C VAL A 142 -5.33 0.31 1.27
N LEU A 143 -4.83 -0.70 1.97
CA LEU A 143 -3.43 -0.86 2.33
C LEU A 143 -2.98 -2.23 1.81
N VAL A 144 -1.94 -2.25 1.01
CA VAL A 144 -1.35 -3.44 0.42
C VAL A 144 -0.09 -3.80 1.21
N GLU A 145 -0.16 -4.85 2.01
CA GLU A 145 1.00 -5.52 2.56
C GLU A 145 1.57 -6.42 1.47
N CYS A 146 2.63 -5.97 0.78
CA CYS A 146 3.16 -6.65 -0.41
C CYS A 146 3.80 -8.00 -0.10
N GLY A 147 4.26 -8.20 1.14
CA GLY A 147 4.86 -9.43 1.64
C GLY A 147 5.44 -9.23 3.04
N PHE A 148 6.14 -10.21 3.55
CA PHE A 148 6.70 -10.22 4.90
C PHE A 148 8.22 -10.03 4.88
N VAL A 149 8.70 -8.88 5.37
CA VAL A 149 10.15 -8.64 5.56
C VAL A 149 10.75 -9.51 6.66
N SER A 150 9.93 -10.15 7.48
CA SER A 150 10.35 -11.16 8.46
C SER A 150 10.60 -12.55 7.85
N ASN A 151 10.14 -12.81 6.62
CA ASN A 151 10.42 -14.03 5.89
C ASN A 151 11.68 -13.83 5.04
N PRO A 152 12.79 -14.57 5.28
CA PRO A 152 14.06 -14.31 4.59
C PRO A 152 14.01 -14.51 3.06
N GLN A 153 13.17 -15.43 2.59
CA GLN A 153 13.00 -15.68 1.14
C GLN A 153 12.20 -14.56 0.49
N GLU A 154 11.09 -14.16 1.10
CA GLU A 154 10.24 -13.10 0.59
C GLU A 154 10.94 -11.73 0.69
N ASN A 155 11.71 -11.48 1.76
CA ASN A 155 12.48 -10.26 1.90
C ASN A 155 13.44 -10.05 0.71
N LYS A 156 14.18 -11.08 0.32
CA LYS A 156 15.06 -11.03 -0.87
C LYS A 156 14.30 -10.71 -2.17
N LEU A 157 13.07 -11.20 -2.31
CA LEU A 157 12.22 -10.86 -3.44
C LEU A 157 11.77 -9.39 -3.38
N LEU A 158 11.33 -8.93 -2.21
CA LEU A 158 10.86 -7.55 -2.00
C LEU A 158 11.95 -6.50 -2.22
N GLU A 159 13.22 -6.85 -2.03
CA GLU A 159 14.40 -6.02 -2.34
C GLU A 159 14.78 -6.04 -3.83
N ASN A 160 14.34 -7.04 -4.58
CA ASN A 160 14.66 -7.19 -5.99
C ASN A 160 13.82 -6.24 -6.86
N SER A 161 14.48 -5.39 -7.64
CA SER A 161 13.83 -4.37 -8.48
C SER A 161 12.86 -4.96 -9.51
N ASP A 162 13.14 -6.14 -10.07
CA ASP A 162 12.26 -6.80 -11.03
C ASP A 162 11.00 -7.34 -10.35
N TYR A 163 11.14 -7.89 -9.16
CA TYR A 163 9.99 -8.32 -8.35
C TYR A 163 9.13 -7.13 -7.95
N GLN A 164 9.73 -6.02 -7.50
CA GLN A 164 9.02 -4.77 -7.19
C GLN A 164 8.25 -4.23 -8.40
N ARG A 165 8.84 -4.31 -9.61
CA ARG A 165 8.16 -3.91 -10.85
C ARG A 165 6.95 -4.81 -11.15
N ARG A 166 7.10 -6.11 -11.00
CA ARG A 166 5.99 -7.07 -11.18
C ARG A 166 4.90 -6.88 -10.12
N MET A 167 5.27 -6.61 -8.87
CA MET A 167 4.33 -6.28 -7.80
C MET A 167 3.56 -5.01 -8.13
N ALA A 168 4.25 -3.93 -8.50
CA ALA A 168 3.62 -2.67 -8.90
C ALA A 168 2.68 -2.86 -10.11
N PHE A 169 3.08 -3.66 -11.11
CA PHE A 169 2.24 -3.99 -12.26
C PHE A 169 0.97 -4.75 -11.84
N SER A 170 1.10 -5.75 -10.98
CA SER A 170 -0.04 -6.53 -10.48
C SER A 170 -1.03 -5.66 -9.68
N ILE A 171 -0.51 -4.73 -8.85
CA ILE A 171 -1.34 -3.77 -8.12
C ILE A 171 -2.04 -2.82 -9.10
N ALA A 172 -1.31 -2.27 -10.09
CA ALA A 172 -1.88 -1.38 -11.10
C ALA A 172 -2.99 -2.07 -11.89
N PHE A 173 -2.77 -3.34 -12.30
CA PHE A 173 -3.77 -4.12 -13.02
C PHE A 173 -5.07 -4.28 -12.19
N GLY A 174 -4.96 -4.62 -10.90
CA GLY A 174 -6.11 -4.69 -10.01
C GLY A 174 -6.84 -3.35 -9.82
N ILE A 175 -6.10 -2.22 -9.79
CA ILE A 175 -6.70 -0.89 -9.77
C ILE A 175 -7.48 -0.62 -11.05
N MET A 176 -6.92 -0.95 -12.21
CA MET A 176 -7.60 -0.78 -13.50
C MET A 176 -8.84 -1.67 -13.63
N GLU A 177 -8.79 -2.92 -13.17
CA GLU A 177 -9.96 -3.79 -13.08
C GLU A 177 -11.06 -3.15 -12.24
N TYR A 178 -10.72 -2.60 -11.07
CA TYR A 178 -11.69 -1.89 -10.23
C TYR A 178 -12.31 -0.68 -10.94
N ILE A 179 -11.50 0.17 -11.59
CA ILE A 179 -12.01 1.35 -12.33
C ILE A 179 -12.99 0.91 -13.42
N ASN A 180 -12.66 -0.12 -14.18
CA ASN A 180 -13.54 -0.65 -15.22
C ASN A 180 -14.88 -1.17 -14.68
N THR A 181 -14.97 -1.56 -13.41
CA THR A 181 -16.26 -1.92 -12.78
C THR A 181 -17.17 -0.72 -12.51
N LYS A 182 -16.65 0.52 -12.62
CA LYS A 182 -17.38 1.76 -12.39
C LYS A 182 -17.94 2.35 -13.68
N ASP A 183 -17.37 1.98 -14.82
CA ASP A 183 -17.78 2.49 -16.15
C ASP A 183 -18.93 1.64 -16.76
N VAL A 184 -19.48 0.68 -16.00
CA VAL A 184 -20.62 -0.17 -16.35
C VAL A 184 -21.81 0.19 -15.47
#